data_0814244adf85894867e96d7b1a7edcac
#
_entry.id   0814244adf85894867e96d7b1a7edcac
#
_cell.length_a   1.000
_cell.length_b   1.000
_cell.length_c   1.000
_cell.angle_alpha   90.00
_cell.angle_beta   90.00
_cell.angle_gamma   90.00
#
_symmetry.space_group_name_H-M   'P 1'
#
loop_
_entity.id
_entity.type
_entity.pdbx_description
1 polymer ?
#
loop_
_entity_poly.entity_id
_entity_poly.type
_entity_poly.pdbx_seq_one_letter_code
_entity_poly.pdbx_strand_id
1 'polypeptide(L)'
;LNPEAIRKKFPVVAGNEETLFFDNASTSQTPTPVIDCIRSFYESECSNVARASYSRATALSAKVESARVKVAEFLNADKDDIAFTGGATESLNMVAMSWGMHNLDDGDEIMICHEDHHSAVYPWLNLKETLSRFGKEIKLVDFDLHPSGVYDWQDIKNKLSSKTRLIALSHIHHLYGMEMDIAEIKAILPENVLVALDASQSAGHIKIDVQTLGADFVSFSGHKMYAANGVGILYSKKEVRETMWPARAGSKTAFKNDADELKLTSSRLASIIECGTLN
;
A
#
# COMPACT_ATOMS: atom_id res chain seq x y z
N LEU A 1 20.44 -16.56 15.95
CA LEU A 1 19.49 -15.70 16.68
C LEU A 1 19.21 -16.30 18.06
N ASN A 2 19.16 -15.47 19.11
CA ASN A 2 18.78 -15.90 20.47
C ASN A 2 17.29 -15.57 20.68
N PRO A 3 16.38 -16.56 20.71
CA PRO A 3 14.94 -16.34 20.84
C PRO A 3 14.56 -15.60 22.11
N GLU A 4 15.22 -15.91 23.23
CA GLU A 4 14.97 -15.27 24.53
C GLU A 4 15.31 -13.76 24.52
N ALA A 5 16.42 -13.39 23.87
CA ALA A 5 16.82 -12.00 23.72
C ALA A 5 15.87 -11.23 22.80
N ILE A 6 15.33 -11.91 21.76
CA ILE A 6 14.32 -11.32 20.87
C ILE A 6 13.00 -11.16 21.62
N ARG A 7 12.52 -12.19 22.33
CA ARG A 7 11.27 -12.18 23.10
C ARG A 7 11.20 -10.98 24.05
N LYS A 8 12.31 -10.68 24.75
CA LYS A 8 12.41 -9.56 25.71
C LYS A 8 12.19 -8.17 25.07
N LYS A 9 12.33 -8.05 23.73
CA LYS A 9 12.06 -6.80 23.03
C LYS A 9 10.58 -6.50 22.82
N PHE A 10 9.71 -7.48 23.06
CA PHE A 10 8.26 -7.37 22.85
C PHE A 10 7.54 -7.43 24.21
N PRO A 11 7.18 -6.29 24.81
CA PRO A 11 6.66 -6.25 26.19
C PRO A 11 5.42 -7.14 26.42
N VAL A 12 4.50 -7.17 25.44
CA VAL A 12 3.28 -7.98 25.51
C VAL A 12 3.61 -9.47 25.60
N VAL A 13 4.62 -9.94 24.88
CA VAL A 13 5.05 -11.35 24.87
C VAL A 13 5.92 -11.66 26.06
N ALA A 14 6.83 -10.75 26.44
CA ALA A 14 7.75 -10.96 27.56
C ALA A 14 7.04 -10.99 28.92
N GLY A 15 5.93 -10.23 29.08
CA GLY A 15 5.15 -10.18 30.31
C GLY A 15 4.07 -11.27 30.42
N ASN A 16 3.95 -12.17 29.46
CA ASN A 16 2.92 -13.21 29.44
C ASN A 16 3.51 -14.57 29.06
N GLU A 17 4.03 -15.29 30.06
CA GLU A 17 4.69 -16.58 29.86
C GLU A 17 3.70 -17.75 29.64
N GLU A 18 2.43 -17.57 30.04
CA GLU A 18 1.39 -18.60 29.94
C GLU A 18 0.71 -18.65 28.55
N THR A 19 0.85 -17.56 27.77
CA THR A 19 0.17 -17.44 26.47
C THR A 19 1.17 -17.50 25.32
N LEU A 20 0.94 -18.41 24.38
CA LEU A 20 1.63 -18.46 23.10
C LEU A 20 0.84 -17.65 22.07
N PHE A 21 1.50 -16.65 21.45
CA PHE A 21 0.88 -15.83 20.42
C PHE A 21 1.25 -16.36 19.02
N PHE A 22 0.26 -16.89 18.30
CA PHE A 22 0.41 -17.44 16.93
C PHE A 22 -0.42 -16.70 15.88
N ASP A 23 -0.96 -15.51 16.21
CA ASP A 23 -1.82 -14.72 15.32
C ASP A 23 -1.07 -13.60 14.60
N ASN A 24 0.20 -13.83 14.22
CA ASN A 24 1.02 -12.82 13.55
C ASN A 24 0.54 -12.47 12.15
N ALA A 25 -0.21 -13.35 11.48
CA ALA A 25 -0.83 -13.07 10.19
C ALA A 25 -1.91 -11.96 10.29
N SER A 26 -2.59 -11.86 11.44
CA SER A 26 -3.54 -10.79 11.71
C SER A 26 -2.83 -9.49 12.12
N THR A 27 -1.89 -9.57 13.08
CA THR A 27 -1.08 -8.44 13.54
C THR A 27 0.19 -8.92 14.23
N SER A 28 1.33 -8.26 13.99
CA SER A 28 2.54 -8.50 14.74
C SER A 28 2.56 -7.71 16.05
N GLN A 29 3.36 -8.15 17.03
CA GLN A 29 3.54 -7.41 18.26
C GLN A 29 4.51 -6.24 18.08
N THR A 30 4.27 -5.14 18.78
CA THR A 30 5.08 -3.92 18.67
C THR A 30 6.27 -3.98 19.65
N PRO A 31 7.51 -3.85 19.17
CA PRO A 31 8.70 -3.91 20.02
C PRO A 31 8.93 -2.59 20.79
N THR A 32 9.62 -2.69 21.91
CA THR A 32 9.95 -1.55 22.80
C THR A 32 10.47 -0.31 22.06
N PRO A 33 11.42 -0.41 21.10
CA PRO A 33 11.91 0.79 20.41
C PRO A 33 10.83 1.56 19.64
N VAL A 34 9.80 0.89 19.12
CA VAL A 34 8.67 1.54 18.43
C VAL A 34 7.75 2.21 19.44
N ILE A 35 7.47 1.54 20.57
CA ILE A 35 6.68 2.10 21.68
C ILE A 35 7.35 3.35 22.23
N ASP A 36 8.65 3.31 22.46
CA ASP A 36 9.45 4.43 22.98
C ASP A 36 9.48 5.60 21.99
N CYS A 37 9.55 5.32 20.69
CA CYS A 37 9.47 6.36 19.66
C CYS A 37 8.13 7.10 19.69
N ILE A 38 7.00 6.37 19.83
CA ILE A 38 5.66 6.95 19.94
C ILE A 38 5.55 7.78 21.23
N ARG A 39 6.05 7.27 22.35
CA ARG A 39 6.07 7.99 23.63
C ARG A 39 6.87 9.28 23.51
N SER A 40 8.09 9.21 22.99
CA SER A 40 8.97 10.37 22.81
C SER A 40 8.32 11.44 21.93
N PHE A 41 7.62 11.01 20.87
CA PHE A 41 6.88 11.94 20.02
C PHE A 41 5.88 12.78 20.82
N TYR A 42 5.00 12.13 21.60
CA TYR A 42 3.98 12.85 22.36
C TYR A 42 4.54 13.63 23.55
N GLU A 43 5.59 13.13 24.20
CA GLU A 43 6.20 13.79 25.36
C GLU A 43 7.03 15.02 24.99
N SER A 44 7.68 15.04 23.80
CA SER A 44 8.71 16.06 23.52
C SER A 44 8.76 16.61 22.10
N GLU A 45 8.20 15.93 21.09
CA GLU A 45 8.43 16.27 19.69
C GLU A 45 7.18 16.76 18.95
N CYS A 46 5.98 16.51 19.49
CA CYS A 46 4.71 16.79 18.81
C CYS A 46 4.66 18.24 18.30
N SER A 47 4.51 18.37 16.99
CA SER A 47 4.46 19.65 16.28
C SER A 47 3.88 19.48 14.87
N ASN A 48 3.64 20.58 14.17
CA ASN A 48 3.10 20.56 12.81
C ASN A 48 4.17 20.15 11.79
N VAL A 49 3.89 19.11 11.01
CA VAL A 49 4.75 18.65 9.92
C VAL A 49 4.49 19.52 8.66
N ALA A 50 5.56 19.93 7.98
CA ALA A 50 5.58 20.56 6.66
C ALA A 50 5.03 22.00 6.55
N ARG A 51 4.51 22.64 7.61
CA ARG A 51 3.87 23.96 7.51
C ARG A 51 4.37 25.04 8.45
N ALA A 52 5.25 24.70 9.35
CA ALA A 52 5.78 25.65 10.32
C ALA A 52 7.29 25.73 10.22
N SER A 53 7.83 26.95 10.44
CA SER A 53 9.25 27.25 10.29
C SER A 53 10.03 27.25 11.61
N TYR A 54 9.37 26.99 12.75
CA TYR A 54 10.08 26.89 14.02
C TYR A 54 10.85 25.55 14.14
N SER A 55 11.92 25.54 14.90
CA SER A 55 12.93 24.48 14.93
C SER A 55 12.35 23.06 15.15
N ARG A 56 11.37 22.91 16.08
CA ARG A 56 10.75 21.61 16.36
C ARG A 56 9.97 21.08 15.15
N ALA A 57 9.20 21.92 14.46
CA ALA A 57 8.44 21.52 13.28
C ALA A 57 9.36 21.16 12.11
N THR A 58 10.45 21.90 11.91
CA THR A 58 11.47 21.58 10.91
C THR A 58 12.14 20.25 11.23
N ALA A 59 12.53 20.01 12.48
CA ALA A 59 13.13 18.75 12.90
C ALA A 59 12.18 17.55 12.70
N LEU A 60 10.90 17.70 13.06
CA LEU A 60 9.90 16.64 12.85
C LEU A 60 9.65 16.39 11.37
N SER A 61 9.57 17.43 10.54
CA SER A 61 9.42 17.29 9.09
C SER A 61 10.59 16.52 8.47
N ALA A 62 11.82 16.78 8.92
CA ALA A 62 13.01 16.06 8.49
C ALA A 62 12.97 14.58 8.92
N LYS A 63 12.43 14.26 10.12
CA LYS A 63 12.23 12.86 10.57
C LYS A 63 11.24 12.11 9.68
N VAL A 64 10.12 12.73 9.29
CA VAL A 64 9.13 12.12 8.39
C VAL A 64 9.75 11.83 7.03
N GLU A 65 10.50 12.78 6.45
CA GLU A 65 11.18 12.56 5.16
C GLU A 65 12.29 11.51 5.28
N SER A 66 13.02 11.46 6.39
CA SER A 66 14.01 10.39 6.65
C SER A 66 13.34 9.01 6.76
N ALA A 67 12.16 8.92 7.36
CA ALA A 67 11.39 7.67 7.40
C ALA A 67 10.96 7.26 5.99
N ARG A 68 10.53 8.21 5.14
CA ARG A 68 10.18 7.94 3.74
C ARG A 68 11.36 7.42 2.94
N VAL A 69 12.56 8.01 3.10
CA VAL A 69 13.80 7.51 2.48
C VAL A 69 14.08 6.08 2.91
N LYS A 70 13.98 5.75 4.20
CA LYS A 70 14.18 4.37 4.68
C LYS A 70 13.19 3.37 4.11
N VAL A 71 11.93 3.76 3.94
CA VAL A 71 10.93 2.90 3.28
C VAL A 71 11.28 2.72 1.80
N ALA A 72 11.70 3.78 1.12
CA ALA A 72 12.15 3.70 -0.27
C ALA A 72 13.36 2.76 -0.43
N GLU A 73 14.38 2.89 0.44
CA GLU A 73 15.53 1.98 0.48
C GLU A 73 15.10 0.53 0.75
N PHE A 74 14.14 0.30 1.66
CA PHE A 74 13.60 -1.03 1.98
C PHE A 74 12.95 -1.70 0.77
N LEU A 75 12.32 -0.92 -0.12
CA LEU A 75 11.64 -1.39 -1.33
C LEU A 75 12.52 -1.31 -2.59
N ASN A 76 13.74 -0.78 -2.52
CA ASN A 76 14.57 -0.40 -3.68
C ASN A 76 13.83 0.56 -4.63
N ALA A 77 13.23 1.61 -4.08
CA ALA A 77 12.41 2.62 -4.78
C ALA A 77 12.98 4.03 -4.61
N ASP A 78 12.46 5.00 -5.36
CA ASP A 78 12.66 6.43 -5.08
C ASP A 78 11.71 6.88 -3.97
N LYS A 79 12.16 7.80 -3.10
CA LYS A 79 11.32 8.35 -2.02
C LYS A 79 10.07 9.08 -2.54
N ASP A 80 10.12 9.60 -3.75
CA ASP A 80 8.99 10.30 -4.38
C ASP A 80 7.89 9.34 -4.84
N ASP A 81 8.19 8.05 -4.92
CA ASP A 81 7.27 6.95 -5.24
C ASP A 81 6.59 6.36 -3.99
N ILE A 82 6.85 6.94 -2.79
CA ILE A 82 6.33 6.46 -1.51
C ILE A 82 5.32 7.44 -0.91
N ALA A 83 4.20 6.90 -0.43
CA ALA A 83 3.25 7.64 0.41
C ALA A 83 2.92 6.86 1.69
N PHE A 84 2.70 7.60 2.78
CA PHE A 84 2.16 7.08 4.03
C PHE A 84 0.63 7.08 3.99
N THR A 85 0.03 6.01 4.52
CA THR A 85 -1.42 5.82 4.65
C THR A 85 -1.75 5.27 6.03
N GLY A 86 -3.02 5.07 6.33
CA GLY A 86 -3.45 4.43 7.57
C GLY A 86 -3.31 2.89 7.59
N GLY A 87 -2.96 2.27 6.44
CA GLY A 87 -2.82 0.81 6.29
C GLY A 87 -2.99 0.38 4.85
N ALA A 88 -2.74 -0.91 4.56
CA ALA A 88 -2.88 -1.47 3.22
C ALA A 88 -4.29 -1.29 2.64
N THR A 89 -5.32 -1.43 3.47
CA THR A 89 -6.72 -1.20 3.04
C THR A 89 -6.91 0.21 2.50
N GLU A 90 -6.39 1.23 3.20
CA GLU A 90 -6.44 2.60 2.69
C GLU A 90 -5.59 2.75 1.42
N SER A 91 -4.39 2.18 1.39
CA SER A 91 -3.52 2.23 0.21
C SER A 91 -4.21 1.69 -1.05
N LEU A 92 -4.82 0.51 -0.97
CA LEU A 92 -5.54 -0.12 -2.08
C LEU A 92 -6.78 0.68 -2.50
N ASN A 93 -7.52 1.25 -1.54
CA ASN A 93 -8.61 2.17 -1.86
C ASN A 93 -8.10 3.45 -2.54
N MET A 94 -6.93 3.98 -2.12
CA MET A 94 -6.34 5.14 -2.79
C MET A 94 -5.91 4.80 -4.23
N VAL A 95 -5.38 3.61 -4.50
CA VAL A 95 -5.12 3.17 -5.88
C VAL A 95 -6.41 3.15 -6.69
N ALA A 96 -7.46 2.48 -6.18
CA ALA A 96 -8.74 2.40 -6.87
C ALA A 96 -9.32 3.79 -7.17
N MET A 97 -9.32 4.70 -6.20
CA MET A 97 -9.96 6.01 -6.34
C MET A 97 -9.07 7.06 -7.03
N SER A 98 -7.74 7.03 -6.81
CA SER A 98 -6.84 8.04 -7.39
C SER A 98 -6.33 7.66 -8.78
N TRP A 99 -6.24 6.36 -9.08
CA TRP A 99 -5.87 5.88 -10.40
C TRP A 99 -7.10 5.38 -11.18
N GLY A 100 -7.88 4.45 -10.61
CA GLY A 100 -8.97 3.78 -11.31
C GLY A 100 -10.06 4.73 -11.78
N MET A 101 -10.52 5.67 -10.96
CA MET A 101 -11.52 6.66 -11.31
C MET A 101 -11.13 7.54 -12.51
N HIS A 102 -9.83 7.74 -12.72
CA HIS A 102 -9.30 8.69 -13.71
C HIS A 102 -8.79 8.03 -14.98
N ASN A 103 -8.44 6.73 -14.91
CA ASN A 103 -7.76 6.04 -16.01
C ASN A 103 -8.58 4.89 -16.63
N LEU A 104 -9.70 4.49 -16.01
CA LEU A 104 -10.55 3.45 -16.55
C LEU A 104 -11.68 4.04 -17.40
N ASP A 105 -11.95 3.41 -18.52
CA ASP A 105 -13.01 3.73 -19.43
C ASP A 105 -14.10 2.64 -19.48
N ASP A 106 -15.20 2.96 -20.16
CA ASP A 106 -16.32 2.03 -20.32
C ASP A 106 -15.89 0.72 -20.98
N GLY A 107 -16.26 -0.38 -20.36
CA GLY A 107 -15.91 -1.74 -20.80
C GLY A 107 -14.52 -2.22 -20.39
N ASP A 108 -13.71 -1.40 -19.71
CA ASP A 108 -12.41 -1.87 -19.18
C ASP A 108 -12.57 -2.92 -18.08
N GLU A 109 -11.55 -3.74 -17.90
CA GLU A 109 -11.56 -4.90 -17.01
C GLU A 109 -10.46 -4.82 -15.97
N ILE A 110 -10.82 -5.19 -14.73
CA ILE A 110 -9.86 -5.44 -13.63
C ILE A 110 -9.95 -6.91 -13.26
N MET A 111 -8.82 -7.58 -13.21
CA MET A 111 -8.73 -8.96 -12.76
C MET A 111 -8.51 -9.02 -11.25
N ILE A 112 -9.26 -9.88 -10.57
CA ILE A 112 -9.21 -10.09 -9.10
C ILE A 112 -9.29 -11.58 -8.79
N CYS A 113 -8.79 -11.99 -7.62
CA CYS A 113 -9.06 -13.30 -7.05
C CYS A 113 -9.97 -13.14 -5.82
N HIS A 114 -11.17 -13.73 -5.84
CA HIS A 114 -12.12 -13.62 -4.72
C HIS A 114 -11.64 -14.29 -3.43
N GLU A 115 -10.68 -15.19 -3.52
CA GLU A 115 -10.07 -15.84 -2.35
C GLU A 115 -9.02 -14.95 -1.66
N ASP A 116 -8.59 -13.85 -2.29
CA ASP A 116 -7.71 -12.87 -1.67
C ASP A 116 -8.37 -12.15 -0.49
N HIS A 117 -7.56 -11.52 0.34
CA HIS A 117 -8.07 -10.75 1.46
C HIS A 117 -9.03 -9.66 0.99
N HIS A 118 -10.12 -9.44 1.74
CA HIS A 118 -11.17 -8.47 1.39
C HIS A 118 -10.63 -7.07 1.06
N SER A 119 -9.53 -6.66 1.72
CA SER A 119 -8.86 -5.38 1.42
C SER A 119 -8.27 -5.32 0.02
N ALA A 120 -7.92 -6.45 -0.59
CA ALA A 120 -7.40 -6.54 -1.95
C ALA A 120 -8.50 -6.65 -3.01
N VAL A 121 -9.73 -7.02 -2.62
CA VAL A 121 -10.88 -7.24 -3.51
C VAL A 121 -11.89 -6.10 -3.46
N TYR A 122 -12.32 -5.69 -2.27
CA TYR A 122 -13.44 -4.75 -2.10
C TYR A 122 -13.20 -3.34 -2.65
N PRO A 123 -11.98 -2.78 -2.69
CA PRO A 123 -11.74 -1.50 -3.36
C PRO A 123 -12.17 -1.49 -4.82
N TRP A 124 -11.97 -2.61 -5.54
CA TRP A 124 -12.35 -2.75 -6.94
C TRP A 124 -13.86 -2.91 -7.14
N LEU A 125 -14.53 -3.65 -6.24
CA LEU A 125 -15.98 -3.72 -6.21
C LEU A 125 -16.61 -2.34 -5.98
N ASN A 126 -16.09 -1.59 -4.99
CA ASN A 126 -16.53 -0.23 -4.72
C ASN A 126 -16.27 0.73 -5.88
N LEU A 127 -15.12 0.60 -6.55
CA LEU A 127 -14.79 1.38 -7.74
C LEU A 127 -15.78 1.12 -8.88
N LYS A 128 -16.09 -0.16 -9.16
CA LYS A 128 -17.09 -0.55 -10.15
C LYS A 128 -18.45 0.10 -9.89
N GLU A 129 -18.95 -0.04 -8.64
CA GLU A 129 -20.22 0.59 -8.23
C GLU A 129 -20.19 2.12 -8.35
N THR A 130 -19.05 2.73 -8.03
CA THR A 130 -18.88 4.18 -8.12
C THR A 130 -18.89 4.63 -9.57
N LEU A 131 -18.12 3.99 -10.45
CA LEU A 131 -18.05 4.33 -11.88
C LEU A 131 -19.39 4.15 -12.57
N SER A 132 -20.16 3.08 -12.24
CA SER A 132 -21.50 2.85 -12.77
C SER A 132 -22.45 4.02 -12.49
N ARG A 133 -22.37 4.64 -11.31
CA ARG A 133 -23.16 5.85 -10.97
C ARG A 133 -22.81 7.07 -11.84
N PHE A 134 -21.61 7.07 -12.43
CA PHE A 134 -21.16 8.09 -13.39
C PHE A 134 -21.30 7.65 -14.85
N GLY A 135 -22.00 6.54 -15.12
CA GLY A 135 -22.28 6.03 -16.46
C GLY A 135 -21.09 5.34 -17.13
N LYS A 136 -20.09 4.88 -16.37
CA LYS A 136 -19.00 4.04 -16.85
C LYS A 136 -19.14 2.63 -16.29
N GLU A 137 -19.26 1.63 -17.15
CA GLU A 137 -19.39 0.24 -16.75
C GLU A 137 -18.05 -0.49 -16.94
N ILE A 138 -17.36 -0.80 -15.85
CA ILE A 138 -16.17 -1.66 -15.84
C ILE A 138 -16.54 -3.09 -15.41
N LYS A 139 -15.72 -4.07 -15.80
CA LYS A 139 -15.90 -5.46 -15.41
C LYS A 139 -14.85 -5.90 -14.41
N LEU A 140 -15.25 -6.71 -13.43
CA LEU A 140 -14.34 -7.48 -12.62
C LEU A 140 -14.29 -8.90 -13.18
N VAL A 141 -13.09 -9.33 -13.50
CA VAL A 141 -12.82 -10.67 -14.04
C VAL A 141 -12.15 -11.47 -12.95
N ASP A 142 -12.87 -12.47 -12.45
CA ASP A 142 -12.37 -13.33 -11.39
C ASP A 142 -11.49 -14.43 -11.96
N PHE A 143 -10.37 -14.72 -11.29
CA PHE A 143 -9.49 -15.83 -11.59
C PHE A 143 -9.25 -16.69 -10.35
N ASP A 144 -8.94 -17.96 -10.57
CA ASP A 144 -8.91 -18.97 -9.53
C ASP A 144 -7.50 -19.19 -8.94
N LEU A 145 -7.46 -19.77 -7.73
CA LEU A 145 -6.28 -20.41 -7.21
C LEU A 145 -6.17 -21.85 -7.73
N HIS A 146 -4.95 -22.26 -8.01
CA HIS A 146 -4.62 -23.67 -8.20
C HIS A 146 -4.77 -24.41 -6.84
N PRO A 147 -5.12 -25.70 -6.81
CA PRO A 147 -5.24 -26.48 -5.55
C PRO A 147 -4.01 -26.47 -4.63
N SER A 148 -2.85 -26.07 -5.14
CA SER A 148 -1.62 -25.83 -4.34
C SER A 148 -1.65 -24.54 -3.53
N GLY A 149 -2.65 -23.66 -3.71
CA GLY A 149 -2.77 -22.38 -3.01
C GLY A 149 -2.03 -21.22 -3.65
N VAL A 150 -1.46 -21.38 -4.85
CA VAL A 150 -0.92 -20.31 -5.68
C VAL A 150 -1.91 -19.91 -6.78
N TYR A 151 -1.74 -18.77 -7.41
CA TYR A 151 -2.60 -18.37 -8.53
C TYR A 151 -2.48 -19.34 -9.71
N ASP A 152 -3.62 -19.64 -10.33
CA ASP A 152 -3.65 -20.38 -11.59
C ASP A 152 -3.30 -19.43 -12.73
N TRP A 153 -2.00 -19.38 -13.09
CA TRP A 153 -1.51 -18.53 -14.15
C TRP A 153 -2.09 -18.90 -15.54
N GLN A 154 -2.53 -20.17 -15.73
CA GLN A 154 -3.19 -20.57 -16.98
C GLN A 154 -4.61 -20.00 -17.04
N ASP A 155 -5.32 -19.97 -15.91
CA ASP A 155 -6.64 -19.33 -15.82
C ASP A 155 -6.52 -17.81 -16.02
N ILE A 156 -5.54 -17.16 -15.39
CA ILE A 156 -5.23 -15.74 -15.63
C ILE A 156 -5.04 -15.51 -17.14
N LYS A 157 -4.17 -16.28 -17.78
CA LYS A 157 -3.86 -16.14 -19.21
C LYS A 157 -5.09 -16.33 -20.10
N ASN A 158 -5.95 -17.28 -19.78
CA ASN A 158 -7.18 -17.56 -20.54
C ASN A 158 -8.24 -16.44 -20.40
N LYS A 159 -8.24 -15.73 -19.27
CA LYS A 159 -9.20 -14.66 -18.95
C LYS A 159 -8.70 -13.26 -19.34
N LEU A 160 -7.41 -13.10 -19.70
CA LEU A 160 -6.89 -11.84 -20.22
C LEU A 160 -7.57 -11.45 -21.53
N SER A 161 -7.91 -10.17 -21.66
CA SER A 161 -8.48 -9.58 -22.86
C SER A 161 -7.78 -8.26 -23.23
N SER A 162 -8.12 -7.72 -24.39
CA SER A 162 -7.66 -6.39 -24.82
C SER A 162 -8.22 -5.24 -23.95
N LYS A 163 -9.19 -5.55 -23.09
CA LYS A 163 -9.83 -4.62 -22.15
C LYS A 163 -9.24 -4.68 -20.75
N THR A 164 -8.43 -5.68 -20.44
CA THR A 164 -7.76 -5.78 -19.14
C THR A 164 -6.81 -4.61 -18.95
N ARG A 165 -6.94 -3.89 -17.82
CA ARG A 165 -6.12 -2.72 -17.45
C ARG A 165 -5.31 -2.93 -16.20
N LEU A 166 -5.79 -3.75 -15.28
CA LEU A 166 -5.15 -3.97 -14.00
C LEU A 166 -5.45 -5.39 -13.51
N ILE A 167 -4.48 -6.00 -12.84
CA ILE A 167 -4.65 -7.20 -12.03
C ILE A 167 -4.28 -6.89 -10.59
N ALA A 168 -5.17 -7.24 -9.66
CA ALA A 168 -4.93 -7.13 -8.23
C ALA A 168 -4.48 -8.48 -7.69
N LEU A 169 -3.37 -8.49 -6.96
CA LEU A 169 -2.68 -9.70 -6.48
C LEU A 169 -2.25 -9.55 -5.03
N SER A 170 -2.18 -10.64 -4.30
CA SER A 170 -1.46 -10.77 -3.02
C SER A 170 -0.07 -11.34 -3.26
N HIS A 171 0.97 -10.82 -2.59
CA HIS A 171 2.33 -11.35 -2.72
C HIS A 171 2.51 -12.67 -1.95
N ILE A 172 1.99 -12.72 -0.71
CA ILE A 172 1.84 -13.95 0.06
C ILE A 172 0.37 -14.08 0.43
N HIS A 173 -0.24 -15.23 0.14
CA HIS A 173 -1.64 -15.45 0.42
C HIS A 173 -1.91 -15.52 1.92
N HIS A 174 -2.89 -14.76 2.40
CA HIS A 174 -3.15 -14.56 3.84
C HIS A 174 -3.64 -15.80 4.59
N LEU A 175 -4.25 -16.79 3.90
CA LEU A 175 -4.73 -18.04 4.49
C LEU A 175 -3.73 -19.18 4.27
N TYR A 176 -3.23 -19.33 3.05
CA TYR A 176 -2.38 -20.47 2.67
C TYR A 176 -0.90 -20.24 2.93
N GLY A 177 -0.48 -18.97 3.12
CA GLY A 177 0.93 -18.62 3.34
C GLY A 177 1.84 -18.89 2.13
N MET A 178 1.25 -19.10 0.95
CA MET A 178 1.99 -19.35 -0.29
C MET A 178 2.47 -18.05 -0.88
N GLU A 179 3.74 -17.99 -1.24
CA GLU A 179 4.35 -16.90 -2.01
C GLU A 179 3.97 -17.05 -3.48
N MET A 180 3.51 -15.94 -4.08
CA MET A 180 3.12 -15.88 -5.49
C MET A 180 4.30 -15.38 -6.32
N ASP A 181 4.57 -16.03 -7.44
CA ASP A 181 5.59 -15.56 -8.40
C ASP A 181 5.02 -14.41 -9.23
N ILE A 182 5.15 -13.20 -8.71
CA ILE A 182 4.63 -11.99 -9.36
C ILE A 182 5.40 -11.70 -10.66
N ALA A 183 6.69 -12.02 -10.71
CA ALA A 183 7.51 -11.81 -11.89
C ALA A 183 7.06 -12.73 -13.04
N GLU A 184 6.75 -14.00 -12.75
CA GLU A 184 6.17 -14.93 -13.73
C GLU A 184 4.80 -14.45 -14.23
N ILE A 185 3.93 -13.99 -13.33
CA ILE A 185 2.63 -13.42 -13.72
C ILE A 185 2.86 -12.18 -14.60
N LYS A 186 3.73 -11.26 -14.20
CA LYS A 186 4.02 -10.05 -14.99
C LYS A 186 4.55 -10.38 -16.40
N ALA A 187 5.31 -11.45 -16.54
CA ALA A 187 5.86 -11.87 -17.82
C ALA A 187 4.79 -12.33 -18.85
N ILE A 188 3.62 -12.77 -18.37
CA ILE A 188 2.51 -13.16 -19.26
C ILE A 188 1.51 -12.02 -19.51
N LEU A 189 1.59 -10.91 -18.74
CA LEU A 189 0.69 -9.77 -18.90
C LEU A 189 1.13 -8.89 -20.07
N PRO A 190 0.18 -8.33 -20.86
CA PRO A 190 0.47 -7.23 -21.76
C PRO A 190 1.11 -6.03 -21.03
N GLU A 191 1.99 -5.28 -21.70
CA GLU A 191 2.71 -4.14 -21.11
C GLU A 191 1.80 -3.08 -20.48
N ASN A 192 0.61 -2.89 -21.04
CA ASN A 192 -0.39 -1.92 -20.57
C ASN A 192 -1.24 -2.41 -19.40
N VAL A 193 -1.05 -3.65 -18.93
CA VAL A 193 -1.75 -4.19 -17.75
C VAL A 193 -0.93 -3.93 -16.50
N LEU A 194 -1.48 -3.14 -15.59
CA LEU A 194 -0.84 -2.80 -14.32
C LEU A 194 -1.04 -3.89 -13.27
N VAL A 195 -0.09 -3.99 -12.35
CA VAL A 195 -0.13 -4.90 -11.19
C VAL A 195 -0.26 -4.10 -9.90
N ALA A 196 -1.39 -4.27 -9.20
CA ALA A 196 -1.61 -3.76 -7.86
C ALA A 196 -1.41 -4.87 -6.83
N LEU A 197 -0.34 -4.78 -6.03
CA LEU A 197 0.12 -5.84 -5.15
C LEU A 197 -0.19 -5.52 -3.68
N ASP A 198 -0.92 -6.40 -3.00
CA ASP A 198 -1.00 -6.44 -1.54
C ASP A 198 0.19 -7.23 -0.98
N ALA A 199 1.15 -6.53 -0.40
CA ALA A 199 2.33 -7.09 0.23
C ALA A 199 2.21 -7.15 1.77
N SER A 200 1.00 -7.13 2.33
CA SER A 200 0.78 -7.08 3.79
C SER A 200 1.32 -8.31 4.52
N GLN A 201 1.39 -9.47 3.87
CA GLN A 201 1.94 -10.69 4.47
C GLN A 201 3.42 -10.92 4.13
N SER A 202 3.97 -10.16 3.19
CA SER A 202 5.38 -10.31 2.76
C SER A 202 6.29 -9.22 3.30
N ALA A 203 5.79 -7.99 3.46
CA ALA A 203 6.59 -6.87 3.97
C ALA A 203 7.11 -7.14 5.40
N GLY A 204 8.42 -7.04 5.57
CA GLY A 204 9.09 -7.34 6.84
C GLY A 204 9.41 -8.82 7.05
N HIS A 205 8.96 -9.73 6.19
CA HIS A 205 9.18 -11.18 6.28
C HIS A 205 10.09 -11.69 5.17
N ILE A 206 9.92 -11.21 3.96
CA ILE A 206 10.79 -11.48 2.82
C ILE A 206 11.25 -10.16 2.19
N LYS A 207 12.31 -10.23 1.37
CA LYS A 207 12.78 -9.06 0.63
C LYS A 207 11.78 -8.69 -0.45
N ILE A 208 11.42 -7.41 -0.51
CA ILE A 208 10.63 -6.83 -1.59
C ILE A 208 11.54 -5.87 -2.36
N ASP A 209 11.70 -6.12 -3.65
CA ASP A 209 12.46 -5.26 -4.56
C ASP A 209 11.57 -4.90 -5.73
N VAL A 210 11.03 -3.68 -5.71
CA VAL A 210 10.02 -3.24 -6.69
C VAL A 210 10.59 -3.12 -8.11
N GLN A 211 11.92 -3.03 -8.26
CA GLN A 211 12.56 -2.98 -9.57
C GLN A 211 12.53 -4.34 -10.29
N THR A 212 12.54 -5.43 -9.53
CA THR A 212 12.54 -6.80 -10.07
C THR A 212 11.19 -7.49 -9.98
N LEU A 213 10.34 -7.05 -9.04
CA LEU A 213 9.03 -7.69 -8.78
C LEU A 213 8.02 -7.45 -9.90
N GLY A 214 8.15 -6.35 -10.65
CA GLY A 214 7.25 -6.02 -11.75
C GLY A 214 5.89 -5.45 -11.32
N ALA A 215 5.70 -5.13 -10.04
CA ALA A 215 4.49 -4.48 -9.53
C ALA A 215 4.51 -2.98 -9.81
N ASP A 216 3.36 -2.43 -10.23
CA ASP A 216 3.18 -1.00 -10.49
C ASP A 216 2.71 -0.25 -9.24
N PHE A 217 1.96 -0.94 -8.36
CA PHE A 217 1.59 -0.50 -7.02
C PHE A 217 1.94 -1.58 -6.00
N VAL A 218 2.46 -1.17 -4.83
CA VAL A 218 2.69 -2.07 -3.70
C VAL A 218 2.10 -1.45 -2.44
N SER A 219 1.27 -2.20 -1.74
CA SER A 219 0.58 -1.75 -0.53
C SER A 219 0.86 -2.70 0.64
N PHE A 220 1.12 -2.16 1.83
CA PHE A 220 1.22 -2.98 3.05
C PHE A 220 0.94 -2.18 4.32
N SER A 221 0.61 -2.92 5.39
CA SER A 221 0.30 -2.37 6.70
C SER A 221 1.46 -2.51 7.68
N GLY A 222 1.78 -1.43 8.39
CA GLY A 222 2.86 -1.41 9.36
C GLY A 222 2.65 -2.38 10.54
N HIS A 223 1.41 -2.55 11.01
CA HIS A 223 1.11 -3.43 12.16
C HIS A 223 1.42 -4.92 11.91
N LYS A 224 1.62 -5.34 10.66
CA LYS A 224 2.04 -6.71 10.31
C LYS A 224 3.55 -6.87 10.21
N MET A 225 4.30 -5.76 10.22
CA MET A 225 5.76 -5.71 10.19
C MET A 225 6.35 -4.97 11.39
N TYR A 226 5.77 -5.20 12.58
CA TYR A 226 6.24 -4.73 13.88
C TYR A 226 6.11 -3.21 14.13
N ALA A 227 5.48 -2.45 13.25
CA ALA A 227 5.19 -1.03 13.46
C ALA A 227 3.87 -0.81 14.22
N ALA A 228 3.54 0.45 14.48
CA ALA A 228 2.28 0.84 15.11
C ALA A 228 1.07 0.59 14.19
N ASN A 229 -0.11 0.46 14.80
CA ASN A 229 -1.38 0.52 14.10
C ASN A 229 -1.59 1.91 13.48
N GLY A 230 -2.38 1.99 12.41
CA GLY A 230 -2.71 3.25 11.76
C GLY A 230 -1.60 3.80 10.87
N VAL A 231 -0.64 2.96 10.46
CA VAL A 231 0.40 3.28 9.48
C VAL A 231 0.41 2.22 8.39
N GLY A 232 0.43 2.66 7.16
CA GLY A 232 0.62 1.85 5.98
C GLY A 232 1.46 2.56 4.95
N ILE A 233 1.86 1.83 3.94
CA ILE A 233 2.68 2.30 2.83
C ILE A 233 1.95 2.03 1.53
N LEU A 234 2.01 3.01 0.65
CA LEU A 234 1.73 2.87 -0.78
C LEU A 234 3.00 3.25 -1.55
N TYR A 235 3.46 2.33 -2.38
CA TYR A 235 4.39 2.59 -3.48
C TYR A 235 3.61 2.68 -4.78
N SER A 236 4.00 3.57 -5.66
CA SER A 236 3.55 3.61 -7.05
C SER A 236 4.72 3.92 -7.97
N LYS A 237 4.88 3.12 -9.01
CA LYS A 237 5.85 3.36 -10.08
C LYS A 237 5.67 4.77 -10.65
N LYS A 238 6.76 5.47 -10.97
CA LYS A 238 6.77 6.87 -11.40
C LYS A 238 5.78 7.14 -12.55
N GLU A 239 5.86 6.36 -13.63
CA GLU A 239 5.06 6.57 -14.83
C GLU A 239 3.56 6.42 -14.53
N VAL A 240 3.21 5.57 -13.55
CA VAL A 240 1.82 5.34 -13.14
C VAL A 240 1.32 6.42 -12.20
N ARG A 241 2.12 6.84 -11.21
CA ARG A 241 1.72 7.92 -10.29
C ARG A 241 1.47 9.25 -11.00
N GLU A 242 2.16 9.50 -12.12
CA GLU A 242 1.97 10.71 -12.92
C GLU A 242 0.60 10.74 -13.62
N THR A 243 -0.11 9.62 -13.71
CA THR A 243 -1.48 9.52 -14.21
C THR A 243 -2.54 9.55 -13.11
N MET A 244 -2.13 9.59 -11.84
CA MET A 244 -3.04 9.60 -10.69
C MET A 244 -3.55 11.02 -10.40
N TRP A 245 -4.76 11.09 -9.82
CA TRP A 245 -5.33 12.31 -9.29
C TRP A 245 -5.77 12.11 -7.84
N PRO A 246 -5.65 13.11 -6.95
CA PRO A 246 -6.01 12.95 -5.55
C PRO A 246 -7.49 12.58 -5.37
N ALA A 247 -7.75 11.45 -4.72
CA ALA A 247 -9.10 11.09 -4.29
C ALA A 247 -9.58 11.97 -3.12
N ARG A 248 -8.63 12.57 -2.39
CA ARG A 248 -8.88 13.50 -1.29
C ARG A 248 -8.03 14.73 -1.50
N ALA A 249 -8.67 15.89 -1.58
CA ALA A 249 -7.98 17.16 -1.76
C ALA A 249 -7.79 17.88 -0.42
N GLY A 250 -6.63 18.45 -0.24
CA GLY A 250 -6.29 19.29 0.90
C GLY A 250 -5.01 20.06 0.60
N SER A 251 -4.61 20.92 1.50
CA SER A 251 -3.52 21.86 1.29
C SER A 251 -2.12 21.25 1.07
N LYS A 252 -1.95 19.94 1.27
CA LYS A 252 -0.73 19.21 0.90
C LYS A 252 -0.80 18.63 -0.51
N THR A 253 -2.00 18.34 -1.01
CA THR A 253 -2.22 17.68 -2.29
C THR A 253 -2.48 18.66 -3.42
N ALA A 254 -3.22 19.73 -3.16
CA ALA A 254 -3.60 20.67 -4.19
C ALA A 254 -3.70 22.10 -3.67
N PHE A 255 -3.59 23.06 -4.56
CA PHE A 255 -3.87 24.47 -4.31
C PHE A 255 -4.79 25.01 -5.40
N LYS A 256 -5.53 26.08 -5.08
CA LYS A 256 -6.35 26.84 -6.01
C LYS A 256 -5.46 27.85 -6.74
N ASN A 257 -5.52 27.87 -8.08
CA ASN A 257 -4.88 28.91 -8.87
C ASN A 257 -5.81 30.12 -9.06
N ASP A 258 -5.32 31.16 -9.74
CA ASP A 258 -6.07 32.40 -10.00
C ASP A 258 -7.30 32.18 -10.91
N ALA A 259 -7.38 31.06 -11.64
CA ALA A 259 -8.51 30.67 -12.49
C ALA A 259 -9.52 29.78 -11.78
N ASP A 260 -9.47 29.65 -10.44
CA ASP A 260 -10.31 28.76 -9.63
C ASP A 260 -10.12 27.25 -9.92
N GLU A 261 -9.03 26.86 -10.59
CA GLU A 261 -8.71 25.46 -10.86
C GLU A 261 -7.84 24.87 -9.76
N LEU A 262 -8.07 23.59 -9.44
CA LEU A 262 -7.17 22.83 -8.58
C LEU A 262 -5.92 22.40 -9.36
N LYS A 263 -4.76 22.67 -8.77
CA LYS A 263 -3.45 22.22 -9.28
C LYS A 263 -2.77 21.36 -8.23
N LEU A 264 -2.09 20.30 -8.66
CA LEU A 264 -1.26 19.50 -7.75
C LEU A 264 -0.08 20.29 -7.24
N THR A 265 0.27 20.12 -5.95
CA THR A 265 1.45 20.77 -5.36
C THR A 265 2.76 20.21 -5.90
N SER A 266 2.77 18.94 -6.25
CA SER A 266 3.87 18.25 -6.94
C SER A 266 3.42 16.90 -7.50
N SER A 267 4.25 16.28 -8.34
CA SER A 267 4.02 14.92 -8.86
C SER A 267 4.49 13.80 -7.92
N ARG A 268 4.97 14.10 -6.71
CA ARG A 268 5.32 13.08 -5.70
C ARG A 268 4.07 12.33 -5.27
N LEU A 269 4.19 11.01 -5.04
CA LEU A 269 3.06 10.20 -4.58
C LEU A 269 2.48 10.73 -3.26
N ALA A 270 3.33 11.17 -2.35
CA ALA A 270 2.92 11.81 -1.10
C ALA A 270 1.98 13.02 -1.31
N SER A 271 2.21 13.82 -2.36
CA SER A 271 1.36 14.97 -2.68
C SER A 271 0.01 14.58 -3.30
N ILE A 272 -0.11 13.36 -3.80
CA ILE A 272 -1.37 12.82 -4.35
C ILE A 272 -2.20 12.15 -3.25
N ILE A 273 -1.55 11.45 -2.31
CA ILE A 273 -2.19 10.54 -1.36
C ILE A 273 -2.31 11.12 0.04
N GLU A 274 -1.26 11.79 0.55
CA GLU A 274 -1.21 12.27 1.94
C GLU A 274 -2.00 13.58 2.12
N CYS A 275 -3.26 13.45 2.48
CA CYS A 275 -4.15 14.58 2.75
C CYS A 275 -4.23 14.85 4.25
N GLY A 276 -3.95 16.09 4.67
CA GLY A 276 -4.05 16.50 6.07
C GLY A 276 -2.79 16.20 6.89
N THR A 277 -2.95 16.18 8.21
CA THR A 277 -1.88 15.87 9.15
C THR A 277 -1.65 14.36 9.16
N LEU A 278 -0.38 13.94 9.05
CA LEU A 278 -0.01 12.52 9.18
C LEU A 278 -0.20 12.04 10.63
N ASN A 279 -0.54 10.77 10.75
CA ASN A 279 -0.66 10.10 12.05
C ASN A 279 0.72 9.82 12.65
#